data_11ffa21ca769748b50bcf83de6e5c5ae
#
_entry.id   11ffa21ca769748b50bcf83de6e5c5ae
#
_cell.length_a   1.000
_cell.length_b   1.000
_cell.length_c   1.000
_cell.angle_alpha   90.00
_cell.angle_beta   90.00
_cell.angle_gamma   90.00
#
_symmetry.space_group_name_H-M   'P 1'
#
loop_
_entity.id
_entity.type
_entity.pdbx_description
1 polymer ?
#
loop_
_entity_poly.entity_id
_entity_poly.type
_entity_poly.pdbx_seq_one_letter_code
_entity_poly.pdbx_strand_id
1 'polypeptide(L)'
;MYSLLLAVIYLAFISLGLPDSLLGSGWPVMHEFFGVSVSAGGIVSTIITAGTVVSSLLSDRMTKKFSTKYVTAASVALTAVSLLAFSFAKSFAVLCLFAVPYGFGAGAIDAALNNYVALHYTSRHMNWLHCFWGVGTIISPYVMSYALTYHNWQTGYRIVSVIQFGITAVLFATLSLWKIHSSAKDEKTENKKAVGIIGAMKIKGVPFLLFGFMCYCSAEQTCMLWSSTYFLKTRGFSEEKAAALAALFFIGLTAGRFIAGLFSNKVGDRNMVRIGIAVAAAGVLTVALPMLPEEMALAGFVIIGLGCAPVYPSIIHSTPYNFGKENSQAIIGIQMAFAYTGSTLFPLIFGFVSSVAGFEIMPYYIAFFLMMTIVMVEITYRKTSKSIVTE
;
A
#
# COMPACT_ATOMS: atom_id res chain seq x y z
N MET A 1 -11.47 8.36 -24.40
CA MET A 1 -11.91 8.92 -23.08
C MET A 1 -11.61 7.96 -21.95
N TYR A 2 -11.93 6.66 -22.01
CA TYR A 2 -11.58 5.66 -20.98
C TYR A 2 -10.08 5.62 -20.64
N SER A 3 -9.22 5.67 -21.64
CA SER A 3 -7.77 5.65 -21.46
C SER A 3 -7.23 6.91 -20.76
N LEU A 4 -7.84 8.07 -20.99
CA LEU A 4 -7.41 9.32 -20.37
C LEU A 4 -7.75 9.36 -18.88
N LEU A 5 -8.96 8.95 -18.48
CA LEU A 5 -9.32 8.86 -17.06
C LEU A 5 -8.41 7.87 -16.32
N LEU A 6 -8.10 6.73 -16.95
CA LEU A 6 -7.19 5.75 -16.35
C LEU A 6 -5.78 6.32 -16.16
N ALA A 7 -5.27 7.09 -17.12
CA ALA A 7 -3.99 7.78 -16.97
C ALA A 7 -4.00 8.79 -15.79
N VAL A 8 -5.10 9.52 -15.62
CA VAL A 8 -5.29 10.43 -14.48
C VAL A 8 -5.33 9.67 -13.15
N ILE A 9 -5.98 8.50 -13.11
CA ILE A 9 -6.01 7.63 -11.93
C ILE A 9 -4.60 7.11 -11.61
N TYR A 10 -3.83 6.68 -12.61
CA TYR A 10 -2.44 6.25 -12.42
C TYR A 10 -1.56 7.40 -11.92
N LEU A 11 -1.74 8.60 -12.45
CA LEU A 11 -1.06 9.80 -11.97
C LEU A 11 -1.38 10.10 -10.48
N ALA A 12 -2.64 9.90 -10.07
CA ALA A 12 -3.04 10.02 -8.67
C ALA A 12 -2.36 8.97 -7.78
N PHE A 13 -2.10 7.76 -8.29
CA PHE A 13 -1.35 6.73 -7.54
C PHE A 13 0.16 7.00 -7.50
N ILE A 14 0.75 7.60 -8.53
CA ILE A 14 2.11 8.14 -8.43
C ILE A 14 2.16 9.17 -7.30
N SER A 15 1.17 10.06 -7.23
CA SER A 15 1.11 11.08 -6.17
C SER A 15 0.97 10.48 -4.77
N LEU A 16 0.33 9.33 -4.63
CA LEU A 16 0.25 8.61 -3.36
C LEU A 16 1.61 8.01 -2.98
N GLY A 17 2.34 7.44 -3.94
CA GLY A 17 3.65 6.83 -3.70
C GLY A 17 4.79 7.83 -3.46
N LEU A 18 4.73 9.02 -4.06
CA LEU A 18 5.80 10.01 -3.95
C LEU A 18 6.17 10.37 -2.51
N PRO A 19 5.26 10.59 -1.56
CA PRO A 19 5.63 10.96 -0.20
C PRO A 19 6.03 9.76 0.69
N ASP A 20 5.68 8.53 0.34
CA ASP A 20 5.83 7.36 1.22
C ASP A 20 7.29 7.09 1.62
N SER A 21 8.23 7.33 0.71
CA SER A 21 9.66 7.14 0.99
C SER A 21 10.38 8.44 1.43
N LEU A 22 9.69 9.58 1.39
CA LEU A 22 10.32 10.89 1.60
C LEU A 22 10.75 11.09 3.05
N LEU A 23 9.90 10.69 4.02
CA LEU A 23 10.22 10.77 5.43
C LEU A 23 11.45 9.92 5.77
N GLY A 24 11.48 8.66 5.33
CA GLY A 24 12.60 7.75 5.58
C GLY A 24 13.91 8.27 5.00
N SER A 25 13.87 8.82 3.78
CA SER A 25 15.06 9.35 3.10
C SER A 25 15.59 10.65 3.72
N GLY A 26 14.70 11.50 4.25
CA GLY A 26 15.09 12.78 4.87
C GLY A 26 15.37 12.69 6.36
N TRP A 27 14.88 11.65 7.04
CA TRP A 27 14.89 11.56 8.50
C TRP A 27 16.27 11.61 9.15
N PRO A 28 17.34 11.02 8.58
CA PRO A 28 18.69 11.13 9.14
C PRO A 28 19.16 12.57 9.39
N VAL A 29 18.71 13.52 8.56
CA VAL A 29 19.03 14.95 8.70
C VAL A 29 17.96 15.69 9.51
N MET A 30 16.69 15.28 9.36
CA MET A 30 15.56 15.92 10.02
C MET A 30 15.58 15.75 11.54
N HIS A 31 15.94 14.56 12.04
CA HIS A 31 15.97 14.33 13.50
C HIS A 31 17.02 15.21 14.19
N GLU A 32 18.19 15.43 13.56
CA GLU A 32 19.22 16.33 14.05
C GLU A 32 18.71 17.79 14.05
N PHE A 33 18.08 18.21 12.93
CA PHE A 33 17.49 19.55 12.81
C PHE A 33 16.46 19.86 13.91
N PHE A 34 15.65 18.88 14.29
CA PHE A 34 14.64 19.04 15.34
C PHE A 34 15.18 18.79 16.75
N GLY A 35 16.41 18.32 16.90
CA GLY A 35 17.01 17.95 18.18
C GLY A 35 16.31 16.78 18.87
N VAL A 36 15.80 15.81 18.11
CA VAL A 36 15.08 14.63 18.62
C VAL A 36 15.86 13.34 18.32
N SER A 37 15.52 12.26 19.02
CA SER A 37 16.12 10.94 18.77
C SER A 37 15.74 10.41 17.39
N VAL A 38 16.56 9.54 16.81
CA VAL A 38 16.27 8.85 15.53
C VAL A 38 14.92 8.12 15.59
N SER A 39 14.58 7.53 16.75
CA SER A 39 13.31 6.80 16.96
C SER A 39 12.06 7.68 16.88
N ALA A 40 12.20 9.01 17.03
CA ALA A 40 11.08 9.95 16.94
C ALA A 40 10.42 9.96 15.53
N GLY A 41 11.13 9.52 14.47
CA GLY A 41 10.53 9.29 13.14
C GLY A 41 9.37 8.29 13.15
N GLY A 42 9.45 7.31 14.04
CA GLY A 42 8.35 6.37 14.29
C GLY A 42 7.06 7.03 14.80
N ILE A 43 7.17 8.12 15.56
CA ILE A 43 6.01 8.88 16.03
C ILE A 43 5.29 9.53 14.84
N VAL A 44 6.04 10.19 13.94
CA VAL A 44 5.47 10.82 12.74
C VAL A 44 4.79 9.76 11.86
N SER A 45 5.46 8.64 11.60
CA SER A 45 4.89 7.52 10.83
C SER A 45 3.63 6.95 11.49
N THR A 46 3.60 6.82 12.82
CA THR A 46 2.44 6.33 13.56
C THR A 46 1.25 7.30 13.45
N ILE A 47 1.50 8.62 13.54
CA ILE A 47 0.44 9.63 13.35
C ILE A 47 -0.12 9.57 11.94
N ILE A 48 0.73 9.48 10.93
CA ILE A 48 0.32 9.33 9.53
C ILE A 48 -0.54 8.06 9.38
N THR A 49 -0.05 6.92 9.85
CA THR A 49 -0.78 5.65 9.76
C THR A 49 -2.13 5.70 10.48
N ALA A 50 -2.19 6.29 11.67
CA ALA A 50 -3.45 6.44 12.40
C ALA A 50 -4.46 7.29 11.61
N GLY A 51 -4.01 8.41 11.03
CA GLY A 51 -4.83 9.24 10.16
C GLY A 51 -5.32 8.48 8.91
N THR A 52 -4.44 7.70 8.29
CA THR A 52 -4.74 6.85 7.14
C THR A 52 -5.77 5.78 7.47
N VAL A 53 -5.63 5.11 8.60
CA VAL A 53 -6.62 4.11 9.09
C VAL A 53 -7.98 4.76 9.29
N VAL A 54 -8.04 5.88 10.00
CA VAL A 54 -9.31 6.57 10.29
C VAL A 54 -9.98 7.04 9.00
N SER A 55 -9.24 7.65 8.07
CA SER A 55 -9.82 8.15 6.83
C SER A 55 -10.27 7.02 5.89
N SER A 56 -9.55 5.90 5.86
CA SER A 56 -9.96 4.70 5.11
C SER A 56 -11.28 4.13 5.63
N LEU A 57 -11.46 4.07 6.95
CA LEU A 57 -12.72 3.64 7.59
C LEU A 57 -13.90 4.59 7.29
N LEU A 58 -13.61 5.86 7.07
CA LEU A 58 -14.62 6.87 6.71
C LEU A 58 -14.88 6.97 5.21
N SER A 59 -14.09 6.31 4.37
CA SER A 59 -14.09 6.46 2.91
C SER A 59 -15.46 6.17 2.27
N ASP A 60 -16.22 5.16 2.76
CA ASP A 60 -17.57 4.86 2.28
C ASP A 60 -18.54 6.03 2.49
N ARG A 61 -18.48 6.70 3.64
CA ARG A 61 -19.31 7.89 3.92
C ARG A 61 -18.89 9.08 3.07
N MET A 62 -17.58 9.27 2.93
CA MET A 62 -17.02 10.40 2.18
C MET A 62 -17.33 10.27 0.69
N THR A 63 -17.14 9.10 0.10
CA THR A 63 -17.41 8.87 -1.33
C THR A 63 -18.89 8.92 -1.67
N LYS A 64 -19.77 8.42 -0.79
CA LYS A 64 -21.22 8.55 -0.95
C LYS A 64 -21.72 10.00 -0.84
N LYS A 65 -21.07 10.82 -0.01
CA LYS A 65 -21.46 12.23 0.17
C LYS A 65 -20.88 13.14 -0.90
N PHE A 66 -19.64 12.94 -1.29
CA PHE A 66 -18.88 13.88 -2.14
C PHE A 66 -18.48 13.28 -3.49
N SER A 67 -18.81 12.03 -3.77
CA SER A 67 -18.34 11.21 -4.90
C SER A 67 -16.82 10.97 -4.92
N THR A 68 -16.39 9.87 -5.56
CA THR A 68 -14.97 9.45 -5.64
C THR A 68 -14.06 10.53 -6.23
N LYS A 69 -14.52 11.24 -7.28
CA LYS A 69 -13.72 12.27 -7.96
C LYS A 69 -13.33 13.44 -7.05
N TYR A 70 -14.25 13.93 -6.23
CA TYR A 70 -13.96 15.04 -5.31
C TYR A 70 -13.14 14.58 -4.11
N VAL A 71 -13.40 13.37 -3.60
CA VAL A 71 -12.59 12.78 -2.54
C VAL A 71 -11.15 12.63 -3.01
N THR A 72 -10.93 12.10 -4.22
CA THR A 72 -9.58 11.96 -4.81
C THR A 72 -8.88 13.31 -4.94
N ALA A 73 -9.50 14.29 -5.58
CA ALA A 73 -8.88 15.60 -5.81
C ALA A 73 -8.60 16.35 -4.49
N ALA A 74 -9.54 16.33 -3.55
CA ALA A 74 -9.37 16.97 -2.24
C ALA A 74 -8.30 16.27 -1.40
N SER A 75 -8.18 14.95 -1.48
CA SER A 75 -7.17 14.18 -0.78
C SER A 75 -5.75 14.49 -1.27
N VAL A 76 -5.54 14.55 -2.59
CA VAL A 76 -4.23 14.95 -3.15
C VAL A 76 -3.90 16.40 -2.78
N ALA A 77 -4.88 17.30 -2.82
CA ALA A 77 -4.69 18.67 -2.35
C ALA A 77 -4.28 18.74 -0.88
N LEU A 78 -4.93 17.95 -0.02
CA LEU A 78 -4.65 17.90 1.41
C LEU A 78 -3.24 17.36 1.69
N THR A 79 -2.81 16.31 0.98
CA THR A 79 -1.43 15.79 1.10
C THR A 79 -0.42 16.81 0.57
N ALA A 80 -0.70 17.51 -0.55
CA ALA A 80 0.15 18.55 -1.09
C ALA A 80 0.37 19.70 -0.08
N VAL A 81 -0.72 20.20 0.53
CA VAL A 81 -0.67 21.24 1.57
C VAL A 81 0.11 20.75 2.79
N SER A 82 -0.10 19.52 3.23
CA SER A 82 0.61 18.95 4.38
C SER A 82 2.11 18.83 4.13
N LEU A 83 2.53 18.37 2.93
CA LEU A 83 3.95 18.31 2.56
C LEU A 83 4.59 19.71 2.48
N LEU A 84 3.84 20.67 1.94
CA LEU A 84 4.30 22.06 1.95
C LEU A 84 4.50 22.57 3.39
N ALA A 85 3.55 22.29 4.27
CA ALA A 85 3.63 22.66 5.68
C ALA A 85 4.80 21.94 6.38
N PHE A 86 5.10 20.68 6.06
CA PHE A 86 6.31 20.00 6.54
C PHE A 86 7.57 20.79 6.21
N SER A 87 7.65 21.34 5.01
CA SER A 87 8.81 22.12 4.56
C SER A 87 9.03 23.43 5.35
N PHE A 88 8.02 23.90 6.06
CA PHE A 88 8.09 25.09 6.93
C PHE A 88 8.14 24.75 8.41
N ALA A 89 8.12 23.47 8.78
CA ALA A 89 8.16 23.06 10.17
C ALA A 89 9.49 23.46 10.82
N LYS A 90 9.40 24.25 11.88
CA LYS A 90 10.54 24.69 12.70
C LYS A 90 10.71 23.88 13.99
N SER A 91 9.73 23.05 14.32
CA SER A 91 9.77 22.17 15.48
C SER A 91 9.15 20.81 15.16
N PHE A 92 9.56 19.79 15.91
CA PHE A 92 9.03 18.43 15.79
C PHE A 92 7.51 18.38 16.03
N ALA A 93 7.00 19.18 16.99
CA ALA A 93 5.57 19.25 17.27
C ALA A 93 4.74 19.75 16.06
N VAL A 94 5.26 20.74 15.32
CA VAL A 94 4.62 21.25 14.11
C VAL A 94 4.63 20.20 12.99
N LEU A 95 5.72 19.45 12.84
CA LEU A 95 5.78 18.32 11.91
C LEU A 95 4.71 17.26 12.23
N CYS A 96 4.59 16.87 13.51
CA CYS A 96 3.56 15.94 13.99
C CYS A 96 2.14 16.47 13.74
N LEU A 97 1.90 17.75 13.93
CA LEU A 97 0.59 18.37 13.70
C LEU A 97 0.15 18.21 12.24
N PHE A 98 1.04 18.48 11.29
CA PHE A 98 0.74 18.34 9.86
C PHE A 98 0.77 16.89 9.35
N ALA A 99 1.33 15.96 10.12
CA ALA A 99 1.23 14.53 9.85
C ALA A 99 -0.22 14.01 9.91
N VAL A 100 -1.08 14.64 10.73
CA VAL A 100 -2.50 14.27 10.84
C VAL A 100 -3.25 14.49 9.52
N PRO A 101 -3.34 15.72 8.97
CA PRO A 101 -4.04 15.94 7.70
C PRO A 101 -3.39 15.20 6.54
N TYR A 102 -2.06 14.98 6.56
CA TYR A 102 -1.39 14.16 5.57
C TYR A 102 -1.95 12.72 5.57
N GLY A 103 -1.99 12.06 6.73
CA GLY A 103 -2.53 10.70 6.85
C GLY A 103 -4.01 10.61 6.42
N PHE A 104 -4.82 11.61 6.77
CA PHE A 104 -6.21 11.67 6.33
C PHE A 104 -6.35 11.73 4.80
N GLY A 105 -5.54 12.52 4.12
CA GLY A 105 -5.51 12.58 2.66
C GLY A 105 -5.11 11.24 2.04
N ALA A 106 -4.02 10.63 2.53
CA ALA A 106 -3.48 9.40 2.00
C ALA A 106 -4.49 8.23 2.06
N GLY A 107 -5.15 8.01 3.19
CA GLY A 107 -6.08 6.87 3.34
C GLY A 107 -7.39 7.03 2.57
N ALA A 108 -7.90 8.26 2.45
CA ALA A 108 -9.16 8.50 1.73
C ALA A 108 -8.99 8.27 0.23
N ILE A 109 -7.89 8.73 -0.38
CA ILE A 109 -7.61 8.51 -1.81
C ILE A 109 -7.38 7.04 -2.11
N ASP A 110 -6.59 6.35 -1.29
CA ASP A 110 -6.25 4.96 -1.48
C ASP A 110 -7.52 4.07 -1.51
N ALA A 111 -8.36 4.17 -0.48
CA ALA A 111 -9.61 3.43 -0.43
C ALA A 111 -10.58 3.79 -1.57
N ALA A 112 -10.68 5.07 -1.94
CA ALA A 112 -11.61 5.53 -2.97
C ALA A 112 -11.20 5.06 -4.37
N LEU A 113 -9.90 5.17 -4.73
CA LEU A 113 -9.42 4.78 -6.05
C LEU A 113 -9.32 3.26 -6.21
N ASN A 114 -8.92 2.53 -5.17
CA ASN A 114 -8.94 1.08 -5.22
C ASN A 114 -10.36 0.54 -5.49
N ASN A 115 -11.37 1.08 -4.80
CA ASN A 115 -12.75 0.69 -5.08
C ASN A 115 -13.21 1.11 -6.48
N TYR A 116 -12.87 2.32 -6.92
CA TYR A 116 -13.26 2.79 -8.25
C TYR A 116 -12.67 1.91 -9.36
N VAL A 117 -11.38 1.55 -9.26
CA VAL A 117 -10.73 0.67 -10.24
C VAL A 117 -11.30 -0.75 -10.15
N ALA A 118 -11.58 -1.29 -8.97
CA ALA A 118 -12.18 -2.60 -8.80
C ALA A 118 -13.60 -2.69 -9.42
N LEU A 119 -14.35 -1.59 -9.44
CA LEU A 119 -15.71 -1.53 -9.99
C LEU A 119 -15.75 -1.33 -11.52
N HIS A 120 -14.79 -0.58 -12.08
CA HIS A 120 -14.91 -0.05 -13.45
C HIS A 120 -13.83 -0.55 -14.41
N TYR A 121 -12.76 -1.19 -13.87
CA TYR A 121 -11.61 -1.64 -14.65
C TYR A 121 -11.31 -3.10 -14.37
N THR A 122 -10.38 -3.67 -15.12
CA THR A 122 -9.99 -5.08 -15.00
C THR A 122 -8.83 -5.26 -14.04
N SER A 123 -8.57 -6.50 -13.62
CA SER A 123 -7.45 -6.91 -12.77
C SER A 123 -6.08 -6.41 -13.29
N ARG A 124 -5.89 -6.34 -14.63
CA ARG A 124 -4.71 -5.74 -15.26
C ARG A 124 -4.48 -4.31 -14.76
N HIS A 125 -5.52 -3.49 -14.81
CA HIS A 125 -5.41 -2.08 -14.45
C HIS A 125 -5.20 -1.90 -12.93
N MET A 126 -5.73 -2.80 -12.11
CA MET A 126 -5.45 -2.81 -10.68
C MET A 126 -3.98 -3.12 -10.39
N ASN A 127 -3.39 -4.10 -11.07
CA ASN A 127 -1.95 -4.39 -10.92
C ASN A 127 -1.08 -3.21 -11.37
N TRP A 128 -1.41 -2.60 -12.52
CA TRP A 128 -0.68 -1.42 -13.01
C TRP A 128 -0.87 -0.19 -12.12
N LEU A 129 -2.03 -0.01 -11.51
CA LEU A 129 -2.27 1.04 -10.52
C LEU A 129 -1.22 0.99 -9.40
N HIS A 130 -1.01 -0.20 -8.84
CA HIS A 130 -0.01 -0.40 -7.79
C HIS A 130 1.45 -0.39 -8.32
N CYS A 131 1.66 -0.68 -9.60
CA CYS A 131 2.96 -0.46 -10.24
C CYS A 131 3.30 1.03 -10.28
N PHE A 132 2.34 1.89 -10.64
CA PHE A 132 2.53 3.35 -10.65
C PHE A 132 2.72 3.95 -9.26
N TRP A 133 2.09 3.39 -8.22
CA TRP A 133 2.45 3.72 -6.84
C TRP A 133 3.93 3.43 -6.58
N GLY A 134 4.44 2.25 -6.99
CA GLY A 134 5.85 1.88 -6.88
C GLY A 134 6.80 2.84 -7.62
N VAL A 135 6.39 3.37 -8.78
CA VAL A 135 7.15 4.42 -9.48
C VAL A 135 7.30 5.67 -8.61
N GLY A 136 6.22 6.10 -7.94
CA GLY A 136 6.25 7.22 -7.01
C GLY A 136 7.24 7.00 -5.86
N THR A 137 7.19 5.82 -5.24
CA THR A 137 8.09 5.48 -4.12
C THR A 137 9.56 5.41 -4.51
N ILE A 138 9.87 5.05 -5.76
CA ILE A 138 11.23 5.03 -6.30
C ILE A 138 11.76 6.45 -6.57
N ILE A 139 10.93 7.34 -7.12
CA ILE A 139 11.34 8.71 -7.48
C ILE A 139 11.69 9.53 -6.23
N SER A 140 10.95 9.37 -5.17
CA SER A 140 11.02 10.22 -3.97
C SER A 140 12.40 10.26 -3.29
N PRO A 141 13.11 9.13 -3.06
CA PRO A 141 14.47 9.17 -2.50
C PRO A 141 15.46 9.94 -3.36
N TYR A 142 15.34 9.89 -4.69
CA TYR A 142 16.21 10.66 -5.59
C TYR A 142 15.94 12.16 -5.48
N VAL A 143 14.67 12.58 -5.33
CA VAL A 143 14.32 13.98 -5.07
C VAL A 143 14.90 14.43 -3.74
N MET A 144 14.81 13.63 -2.70
CA MET A 144 15.37 13.96 -1.39
C MET A 144 16.91 13.97 -1.45
N SER A 145 17.54 13.02 -2.11
CA SER A 145 18.99 12.98 -2.30
C SER A 145 19.49 14.24 -3.01
N TYR A 146 18.85 14.64 -4.11
CA TYR A 146 19.15 15.90 -4.80
C TYR A 146 19.02 17.11 -3.84
N ALA A 147 17.91 17.17 -3.08
CA ALA A 147 17.68 18.26 -2.15
C ALA A 147 18.73 18.32 -1.03
N LEU A 148 19.13 17.18 -0.47
CA LEU A 148 20.15 17.11 0.58
C LEU A 148 21.56 17.46 0.05
N THR A 149 21.86 17.11 -1.20
CA THR A 149 23.17 17.41 -1.80
C THR A 149 23.35 18.88 -2.11
N TYR A 150 22.32 19.55 -2.64
CA TYR A 150 22.45 20.92 -3.17
C TYR A 150 21.75 21.98 -2.32
N HIS A 151 20.85 21.58 -1.39
CA HIS A 151 20.01 22.48 -0.60
C HIS A 151 19.83 21.95 0.84
N ASN A 152 18.60 21.56 1.19
CA ASN A 152 18.22 21.04 2.50
C ASN A 152 17.00 20.11 2.37
N TRP A 153 16.67 19.38 3.45
CA TRP A 153 15.54 18.46 3.47
C TRP A 153 14.18 19.14 3.20
N GLN A 154 14.02 20.41 3.60
CA GLN A 154 12.82 21.20 3.34
C GLN A 154 12.56 21.36 1.84
N THR A 155 13.63 21.52 1.05
CA THR A 155 13.54 21.61 -0.42
C THR A 155 13.00 20.33 -1.02
N GLY A 156 13.36 19.16 -0.52
CA GLY A 156 12.80 17.88 -0.96
C GLY A 156 11.27 17.82 -0.80
N TYR A 157 10.78 18.22 0.37
CA TYR A 157 9.34 18.33 0.62
C TYR A 157 8.65 19.38 -0.27
N ARG A 158 9.28 20.53 -0.53
CA ARG A 158 8.74 21.55 -1.44
C ARG A 158 8.61 21.06 -2.86
N ILE A 159 9.64 20.39 -3.40
CA ILE A 159 9.60 19.83 -4.75
C ILE A 159 8.43 18.85 -4.88
N VAL A 160 8.32 17.88 -3.96
CA VAL A 160 7.22 16.90 -4.01
C VAL A 160 5.86 17.57 -3.82
N SER A 161 5.76 18.57 -2.93
CA SER A 161 4.52 19.35 -2.77
C SER A 161 4.11 20.06 -4.06
N VAL A 162 5.04 20.71 -4.76
CA VAL A 162 4.77 21.38 -6.04
C VAL A 162 4.28 20.39 -7.09
N ILE A 163 4.92 19.21 -7.19
CA ILE A 163 4.46 18.13 -8.08
C ILE A 163 3.02 17.72 -7.71
N GLN A 164 2.73 17.56 -6.42
CA GLN A 164 1.39 17.21 -5.94
C GLN A 164 0.35 18.28 -6.24
N PHE A 165 0.70 19.55 -6.13
CA PHE A 165 -0.18 20.66 -6.56
C PHE A 165 -0.45 20.63 -8.06
N GLY A 166 0.56 20.31 -8.89
CA GLY A 166 0.39 20.10 -10.32
C GLY A 166 -0.60 18.94 -10.60
N ILE A 167 -0.43 17.82 -9.92
CA ILE A 167 -1.35 16.67 -10.03
C ILE A 167 -2.76 17.07 -9.55
N THR A 168 -2.87 17.80 -8.46
CA THR A 168 -4.15 18.33 -7.95
C THR A 168 -4.86 19.17 -9.02
N ALA A 169 -4.13 20.07 -9.68
CA ALA A 169 -4.69 20.90 -10.76
C ALA A 169 -5.21 20.04 -11.93
N VAL A 170 -4.45 19.00 -12.32
CA VAL A 170 -4.90 18.05 -13.35
C VAL A 170 -6.16 17.30 -12.91
N LEU A 171 -6.22 16.86 -11.65
CA LEU A 171 -7.41 16.16 -11.11
C LEU A 171 -8.65 17.07 -11.14
N PHE A 172 -8.53 18.33 -10.74
CA PHE A 172 -9.65 19.29 -10.81
C PHE A 172 -10.05 19.61 -12.24
N ALA A 173 -9.09 19.80 -13.15
CA ALA A 173 -9.36 20.05 -14.57
C ALA A 173 -10.07 18.87 -15.27
N THR A 174 -9.85 17.66 -14.78
CA THR A 174 -10.37 16.43 -15.39
C THR A 174 -11.60 15.84 -14.68
N LEU A 175 -12.24 16.57 -13.76
CA LEU A 175 -13.44 16.11 -13.04
C LEU A 175 -14.59 15.70 -13.98
N SER A 176 -14.67 16.28 -15.17
CA SER A 176 -15.68 15.96 -16.17
C SER A 176 -15.53 14.55 -16.75
N LEU A 177 -14.31 14.00 -16.76
CA LEU A 177 -14.04 12.66 -17.31
C LEU A 177 -14.68 11.55 -16.46
N TRP A 178 -14.90 11.78 -15.18
CA TRP A 178 -15.49 10.79 -14.27
C TRP A 178 -16.97 10.50 -14.52
N LYS A 179 -17.68 11.36 -15.24
CA LYS A 179 -19.08 11.17 -15.63
C LYS A 179 -19.29 10.00 -16.59
N ILE A 180 -18.24 9.50 -17.24
CA ILE A 180 -18.30 8.48 -18.29
C ILE A 180 -18.76 7.12 -17.73
N HIS A 181 -18.53 6.85 -16.46
CA HIS A 181 -18.89 5.60 -15.78
C HIS A 181 -20.16 5.75 -14.90
N SER A 182 -20.71 6.95 -14.77
CA SER A 182 -21.95 7.18 -14.02
C SER A 182 -23.16 6.76 -14.87
N SER A 183 -23.52 5.49 -14.82
CA SER A 183 -24.82 5.05 -15.31
C SER A 183 -25.90 5.34 -14.26
N ALA A 184 -27.17 5.51 -14.67
CA ALA A 184 -28.28 5.74 -13.77
C ALA A 184 -28.48 4.62 -12.69
N LYS A 185 -27.83 3.46 -12.89
CA LYS A 185 -27.74 2.38 -11.89
C LYS A 185 -26.70 2.67 -10.81
N ASP A 186 -25.59 3.33 -11.14
CA ASP A 186 -24.53 3.67 -10.20
C ASP A 186 -24.97 4.80 -9.26
N GLU A 187 -25.75 5.79 -9.77
CA GLU A 187 -26.38 6.83 -8.94
C GLU A 187 -27.36 6.28 -7.91
N LYS A 188 -28.09 5.18 -8.24
CA LYS A 188 -28.96 4.50 -7.26
C LYS A 188 -28.17 3.73 -6.20
N THR A 189 -26.94 3.32 -6.49
CA THR A 189 -26.07 2.61 -5.54
C THR A 189 -25.38 3.62 -4.60
N GLU A 190 -24.99 4.79 -5.10
CA GLU A 190 -24.46 5.88 -4.29
C GLU A 190 -25.48 6.41 -3.26
N ASN A 191 -26.80 6.35 -3.57
CA ASN A 191 -27.86 6.79 -2.68
C ASN A 191 -28.27 5.77 -1.59
N LYS A 192 -27.70 4.55 -1.56
CA LYS A 192 -27.94 3.61 -0.47
C LYS A 192 -27.19 4.04 0.79
N LYS A 193 -27.84 3.88 1.95
CA LYS A 193 -27.28 4.17 3.26
C LYS A 193 -25.94 3.40 3.44
N ALA A 194 -24.92 4.08 3.94
CA ALA A 194 -23.61 3.47 4.20
C ALA A 194 -23.76 2.25 5.12
N VAL A 195 -23.19 1.11 4.72
CA VAL A 195 -23.29 -0.14 5.49
C VAL A 195 -22.58 -0.02 6.84
N GLY A 196 -21.53 0.84 6.90
CA GLY A 196 -20.72 1.07 8.10
C GLY A 196 -19.87 -0.15 8.48
N ILE A 197 -18.95 0.06 9.41
CA ILE A 197 -17.96 -0.95 9.81
C ILE A 197 -18.64 -2.20 10.38
N ILE A 198 -19.58 -2.03 11.32
CA ILE A 198 -20.25 -3.14 12.00
C ILE A 198 -21.10 -3.93 11.00
N GLY A 199 -21.78 -3.26 10.07
CA GLY A 199 -22.56 -3.91 9.03
C GLY A 199 -21.69 -4.76 8.09
N ALA A 200 -20.57 -4.21 7.62
CA ALA A 200 -19.63 -4.91 6.75
C ALA A 200 -19.01 -6.14 7.45
N MET A 201 -18.64 -6.03 8.72
CA MET A 201 -18.10 -7.15 9.51
C MET A 201 -19.07 -8.32 9.68
N LYS A 202 -20.38 -8.08 9.58
CA LYS A 202 -21.41 -9.12 9.63
C LYS A 202 -21.60 -9.87 8.30
N ILE A 203 -21.07 -9.33 7.19
CA ILE A 203 -21.17 -9.99 5.89
C ILE A 203 -20.31 -11.25 5.91
N LYS A 204 -20.93 -12.37 5.50
CA LYS A 204 -20.30 -13.69 5.50
C LYS A 204 -19.06 -13.71 4.62
N GLY A 205 -17.89 -14.03 5.19
CA GLY A 205 -16.61 -14.07 4.49
C GLY A 205 -15.74 -12.84 4.72
N VAL A 206 -16.30 -11.65 4.99
CA VAL A 206 -15.56 -10.41 5.18
C VAL A 206 -14.50 -10.49 6.29
N PRO A 207 -14.79 -11.00 7.52
CA PRO A 207 -13.75 -11.08 8.55
C PRO A 207 -12.52 -11.90 8.12
N PHE A 208 -12.71 -12.97 7.35
CA PHE A 208 -11.62 -13.81 6.86
C PHE A 208 -10.80 -13.06 5.79
N LEU A 209 -11.47 -12.34 4.88
CA LEU A 209 -10.80 -11.49 3.89
C LEU A 209 -9.93 -10.44 4.57
N LEU A 210 -10.48 -9.72 5.55
CA LEU A 210 -9.78 -8.65 6.26
C LEU A 210 -8.55 -9.17 6.99
N PHE A 211 -8.70 -10.28 7.72
CA PHE A 211 -7.58 -10.89 8.44
C PHE A 211 -6.53 -11.44 7.48
N GLY A 212 -6.93 -12.12 6.40
CA GLY A 212 -6.00 -12.62 5.37
C GLY A 212 -5.24 -11.50 4.69
N PHE A 213 -5.92 -10.40 4.38
CA PHE A 213 -5.29 -9.23 3.78
C PHE A 213 -4.31 -8.53 4.74
N MET A 214 -4.65 -8.41 6.00
CA MET A 214 -3.77 -7.93 7.06
C MET A 214 -2.50 -8.80 7.15
N CYS A 215 -2.65 -10.12 7.16
CA CYS A 215 -1.53 -11.06 7.19
C CYS A 215 -0.60 -10.88 5.98
N TYR A 216 -1.17 -10.73 4.78
CA TYR A 216 -0.39 -10.45 3.59
C TYR A 216 0.44 -9.17 3.73
N CYS A 217 -0.20 -8.06 4.12
CA CYS A 217 0.47 -6.77 4.28
C CYS A 217 1.55 -6.83 5.38
N SER A 218 1.35 -7.66 6.41
CA SER A 218 2.34 -7.91 7.45
C SER A 218 3.58 -8.62 6.91
N ALA A 219 3.43 -9.64 6.05
CA ALA A 219 4.53 -10.34 5.41
C ALA A 219 5.32 -9.41 4.47
N GLU A 220 4.60 -8.69 3.60
CA GLU A 220 5.19 -7.75 2.64
C GLU A 220 6.01 -6.66 3.35
N GLN A 221 5.41 -6.02 4.35
CA GLN A 221 6.08 -4.93 5.07
C GLN A 221 7.23 -5.42 5.95
N THR A 222 7.16 -6.64 6.48
CA THR A 222 8.28 -7.24 7.21
C THR A 222 9.48 -7.44 6.28
N CYS A 223 9.26 -7.91 5.05
CA CYS A 223 10.31 -7.99 4.03
C CYS A 223 10.89 -6.60 3.71
N MET A 224 10.03 -5.61 3.47
CA MET A 224 10.48 -4.26 3.15
C MET A 224 11.36 -3.65 4.25
N LEU A 225 10.97 -3.82 5.51
CA LEU A 225 11.63 -3.16 6.62
C LEU A 225 12.90 -3.88 7.07
N TRP A 226 12.90 -5.22 7.09
CA TRP A 226 13.92 -5.98 7.78
C TRP A 226 14.92 -6.72 6.87
N SER A 227 14.77 -6.66 5.54
CA SER A 227 15.67 -7.35 4.59
C SER A 227 17.15 -6.98 4.77
N SER A 228 17.45 -5.69 4.88
CA SER A 228 18.82 -5.22 5.10
C SER A 228 19.41 -5.76 6.40
N THR A 229 18.66 -5.66 7.50
CA THR A 229 19.09 -6.16 8.82
C THR A 229 19.25 -7.68 8.81
N TYR A 230 18.37 -8.41 8.11
CA TYR A 230 18.49 -9.83 7.91
C TYR A 230 19.83 -10.20 7.25
N PHE A 231 20.16 -9.58 6.10
CA PHE A 231 21.42 -9.83 5.42
C PHE A 231 22.65 -9.51 6.28
N LEU A 232 22.61 -8.38 6.98
CA LEU A 232 23.69 -7.97 7.87
C LEU A 232 23.91 -8.98 9.02
N LYS A 233 22.83 -9.40 9.68
CA LYS A 233 22.89 -10.22 10.90
C LYS A 233 23.07 -11.71 10.64
N THR A 234 22.51 -12.24 9.55
CA THR A 234 22.47 -13.70 9.29
C THR A 234 23.47 -14.15 8.22
N ARG A 235 23.87 -13.26 7.31
CA ARG A 235 24.78 -13.56 6.20
C ARG A 235 26.12 -12.83 6.29
N GLY A 236 26.32 -11.98 7.30
CA GLY A 236 27.59 -11.29 7.53
C GLY A 236 27.97 -10.27 6.46
N PHE A 237 26.98 -9.74 5.69
CA PHE A 237 27.25 -8.74 4.68
C PHE A 237 27.63 -7.39 5.33
N SER A 238 28.44 -6.58 4.62
CA SER A 238 28.66 -5.19 5.03
C SER A 238 27.35 -4.39 4.99
N GLU A 239 27.27 -3.31 5.76
CA GLU A 239 26.10 -2.44 5.83
C GLU A 239 25.70 -1.92 4.44
N GLU A 240 26.69 -1.49 3.64
CA GLU A 240 26.51 -1.00 2.29
C GLU A 240 25.90 -2.09 1.37
N LYS A 241 26.49 -3.31 1.38
CA LYS A 241 26.00 -4.45 0.59
C LYS A 241 24.61 -4.86 1.03
N ALA A 242 24.34 -4.96 2.32
CA ALA A 242 23.04 -5.32 2.87
C ALA A 242 21.94 -4.31 2.49
N ALA A 243 22.23 -3.01 2.53
CA ALA A 243 21.30 -1.97 2.11
C ALA A 243 21.00 -2.04 0.61
N ALA A 244 22.02 -2.22 -0.24
CA ALA A 244 21.83 -2.37 -1.68
C ALA A 244 20.99 -3.61 -2.02
N LEU A 245 21.19 -4.71 -1.32
CA LEU A 245 20.49 -5.97 -1.55
C LEU A 245 19.03 -5.96 -1.05
N ALA A 246 18.71 -5.13 -0.05
CA ALA A 246 17.32 -4.93 0.37
C ALA A 246 16.44 -4.40 -0.78
N ALA A 247 17.03 -3.66 -1.74
CA ALA A 247 16.32 -3.19 -2.93
C ALA A 247 15.81 -4.34 -3.84
N LEU A 248 16.38 -5.55 -3.74
CA LEU A 248 15.99 -6.69 -4.57
C LEU A 248 14.52 -7.09 -4.37
N PHE A 249 14.02 -7.01 -3.13
CA PHE A 249 12.61 -7.25 -2.87
C PHE A 249 11.72 -6.24 -3.62
N PHE A 250 12.05 -4.95 -3.58
CA PHE A 250 11.31 -3.90 -4.28
C PHE A 250 11.36 -4.06 -5.80
N ILE A 251 12.52 -4.47 -6.34
CA ILE A 251 12.65 -4.79 -7.77
C ILE A 251 11.70 -5.92 -8.14
N GLY A 252 11.72 -7.01 -7.37
CA GLY A 252 10.81 -8.14 -7.56
C GLY A 252 9.34 -7.71 -7.49
N LEU A 253 8.97 -6.93 -6.48
CA LEU A 253 7.61 -6.46 -6.27
C LEU A 253 7.12 -5.57 -7.42
N THR A 254 7.92 -4.59 -7.84
CA THR A 254 7.54 -3.63 -8.88
C THR A 254 7.48 -4.30 -10.26
N ALA A 255 8.52 -5.07 -10.62
CA ALA A 255 8.54 -5.84 -11.86
C ALA A 255 7.39 -6.88 -11.88
N GLY A 256 7.16 -7.55 -10.74
CA GLY A 256 6.07 -8.50 -10.58
C GLY A 256 4.70 -7.88 -10.79
N ARG A 257 4.43 -6.67 -10.30
CA ARG A 257 3.17 -5.94 -10.52
C ARG A 257 2.96 -5.61 -12.00
N PHE A 258 4.01 -5.22 -12.70
CA PHE A 258 3.95 -4.99 -14.15
C PHE A 258 3.64 -6.30 -14.89
N ILE A 259 4.40 -7.36 -14.63
CA ILE A 259 4.24 -8.68 -15.25
C ILE A 259 2.85 -9.26 -14.94
N ALA A 260 2.42 -9.23 -13.67
CA ALA A 260 1.11 -9.69 -13.25
C ALA A 260 -0.03 -9.00 -14.02
N GLY A 261 0.11 -7.70 -14.27
CA GLY A 261 -0.85 -6.96 -15.09
C GLY A 261 -1.01 -7.50 -16.52
N LEU A 262 0.01 -8.13 -17.10
CA LEU A 262 -0.09 -8.72 -18.44
C LEU A 262 -0.96 -9.99 -18.47
N PHE A 263 -0.97 -10.75 -17.37
CA PHE A 263 -1.59 -12.08 -17.30
C PHE A 263 -2.86 -12.14 -16.43
N SER A 264 -3.06 -11.22 -15.53
CA SER A 264 -4.12 -11.25 -14.49
C SER A 264 -5.53 -11.42 -15.07
N ASN A 265 -5.85 -10.80 -16.22
CA ASN A 265 -7.17 -10.95 -16.85
C ASN A 265 -7.43 -12.37 -17.37
N LYS A 266 -6.39 -13.12 -17.74
CA LYS A 266 -6.53 -14.50 -18.23
C LYS A 266 -6.55 -15.51 -17.09
N VAL A 267 -5.76 -15.25 -16.05
CA VAL A 267 -5.55 -16.15 -14.92
C VAL A 267 -6.68 -16.01 -13.89
N GLY A 268 -7.20 -14.79 -13.72
CA GLY A 268 -8.22 -14.43 -12.75
C GLY A 268 -7.67 -14.22 -11.34
N ASP A 269 -8.32 -13.34 -10.57
CA ASP A 269 -7.81 -12.86 -9.27
C ASP A 269 -7.52 -13.98 -8.27
N ARG A 270 -8.42 -14.95 -8.16
CA ARG A 270 -8.24 -16.09 -7.24
C ARG A 270 -6.96 -16.88 -7.51
N ASN A 271 -6.69 -17.20 -8.78
CA ASN A 271 -5.50 -17.96 -9.16
C ASN A 271 -4.25 -17.09 -9.10
N MET A 272 -4.36 -15.79 -9.37
CA MET A 272 -3.25 -14.84 -9.19
C MET A 272 -2.78 -14.80 -7.73
N VAL A 273 -3.70 -14.80 -6.75
CA VAL A 273 -3.36 -14.90 -5.32
C VAL A 273 -2.64 -16.22 -5.02
N ARG A 274 -3.17 -17.35 -5.51
CA ARG A 274 -2.57 -18.68 -5.29
C ARG A 274 -1.16 -18.78 -5.86
N ILE A 275 -0.99 -18.37 -7.12
CA ILE A 275 0.30 -18.39 -7.81
C ILE A 275 1.27 -17.45 -7.09
N GLY A 276 0.82 -16.24 -6.76
CA GLY A 276 1.63 -15.28 -6.04
C GLY A 276 2.17 -15.81 -4.72
N ILE A 277 1.30 -16.39 -3.89
CA ILE A 277 1.71 -16.97 -2.61
C ILE A 277 2.61 -18.20 -2.80
N ALA A 278 2.35 -19.04 -3.80
CA ALA A 278 3.22 -20.19 -4.09
C ALA A 278 4.63 -19.74 -4.53
N VAL A 279 4.72 -18.72 -5.37
CA VAL A 279 6.01 -18.13 -5.80
C VAL A 279 6.72 -17.47 -4.61
N ALA A 280 6.00 -16.69 -3.78
CA ALA A 280 6.58 -16.09 -2.58
C ALA A 280 7.08 -17.15 -1.61
N ALA A 281 6.33 -18.23 -1.38
CA ALA A 281 6.74 -19.35 -0.53
C ALA A 281 8.00 -20.05 -1.07
N ALA A 282 8.12 -20.24 -2.39
CA ALA A 282 9.34 -20.77 -2.99
C ALA A 282 10.55 -19.85 -2.71
N GLY A 283 10.37 -18.52 -2.83
CA GLY A 283 11.41 -17.57 -2.46
C GLY A 283 11.77 -17.63 -0.98
N VAL A 284 10.77 -17.77 -0.09
CA VAL A 284 11.01 -17.92 1.35
C VAL A 284 11.82 -19.19 1.64
N LEU A 285 11.54 -20.29 0.95
CA LEU A 285 12.31 -21.53 1.11
C LEU A 285 13.79 -21.36 0.72
N THR A 286 14.09 -20.63 -0.38
CA THR A 286 15.49 -20.38 -0.76
C THR A 286 16.21 -19.50 0.27
N VAL A 287 15.51 -18.57 0.91
CA VAL A 287 16.08 -17.73 1.97
C VAL A 287 16.28 -18.52 3.28
N ALA A 288 15.34 -19.42 3.60
CA ALA A 288 15.35 -20.21 4.84
C ALA A 288 16.45 -21.28 4.89
N LEU A 289 16.93 -21.76 3.74
CA LEU A 289 17.91 -22.84 3.68
C LEU A 289 19.36 -22.32 3.81
N PRO A 290 20.03 -22.52 4.95
CA PRO A 290 21.35 -21.93 5.19
C PRO A 290 22.46 -22.56 4.34
N MET A 291 22.21 -23.76 3.79
CA MET A 291 23.16 -24.48 2.93
C MET A 291 23.22 -23.93 1.49
N LEU A 292 22.30 -23.08 1.11
CA LEU A 292 22.28 -22.51 -0.24
C LEU A 292 23.30 -21.35 -0.36
N PRO A 293 23.95 -21.22 -1.53
CA PRO A 293 24.84 -20.10 -1.81
C PRO A 293 24.15 -18.73 -1.60
N GLU A 294 24.95 -17.71 -1.31
CA GLU A 294 24.46 -16.34 -1.09
C GLU A 294 23.59 -15.86 -2.24
N GLU A 295 23.99 -16.12 -3.49
CA GLU A 295 23.28 -15.72 -4.70
C GLU A 295 21.85 -16.26 -4.74
N MET A 296 21.64 -17.47 -4.23
CA MET A 296 20.31 -18.06 -4.14
C MET A 296 19.44 -17.39 -3.09
N ALA A 297 20.00 -16.99 -1.96
CA ALA A 297 19.27 -16.22 -0.96
C ALA A 297 18.88 -14.83 -1.52
N LEU A 298 19.75 -14.19 -2.29
CA LEU A 298 19.47 -12.94 -2.98
C LEU A 298 18.35 -13.09 -4.01
N ALA A 299 18.45 -14.13 -4.86
CA ALA A 299 17.38 -14.48 -5.80
C ALA A 299 16.07 -14.76 -5.06
N GLY A 300 16.13 -15.35 -3.87
CA GLY A 300 14.98 -15.61 -3.01
C GLY A 300 14.21 -14.35 -2.67
N PHE A 301 14.87 -13.24 -2.34
CA PHE A 301 14.19 -11.96 -2.06
C PHE A 301 13.52 -11.36 -3.30
N VAL A 302 14.12 -11.48 -4.48
CA VAL A 302 13.46 -11.11 -5.75
C VAL A 302 12.22 -11.97 -5.98
N ILE A 303 12.33 -13.29 -5.75
CA ILE A 303 11.23 -14.23 -5.94
C ILE A 303 10.10 -13.97 -4.93
N ILE A 304 10.41 -13.64 -3.67
CA ILE A 304 9.41 -13.22 -2.68
C ILE A 304 8.67 -11.98 -3.18
N GLY A 305 9.40 -10.96 -3.67
CA GLY A 305 8.80 -9.75 -4.21
C GLY A 305 7.90 -10.03 -5.43
N LEU A 306 8.38 -10.84 -6.38
CA LEU A 306 7.60 -11.27 -7.55
C LEU A 306 6.31 -12.00 -7.13
N GLY A 307 6.40 -12.88 -6.14
CA GLY A 307 5.25 -13.61 -5.61
C GLY A 307 4.25 -12.72 -4.86
N CYS A 308 4.72 -11.78 -4.08
CA CYS A 308 3.88 -10.81 -3.38
C CYS A 308 3.13 -9.89 -4.37
N ALA A 309 3.74 -9.56 -5.49
CA ALA A 309 3.27 -8.54 -6.43
C ALA A 309 1.78 -8.65 -6.81
N PRO A 310 1.23 -9.80 -7.25
CA PRO A 310 -0.16 -9.92 -7.68
C PRO A 310 -1.16 -10.03 -6.51
N VAL A 311 -0.71 -10.33 -5.29
CA VAL A 311 -1.61 -10.73 -4.19
C VAL A 311 -2.48 -9.56 -3.75
N TYR A 312 -1.88 -8.42 -3.42
CA TYR A 312 -2.58 -7.22 -2.97
C TYR A 312 -3.61 -6.73 -4.00
N PRO A 313 -3.24 -6.48 -5.27
CA PRO A 313 -4.18 -6.00 -6.28
C PRO A 313 -5.33 -6.97 -6.54
N SER A 314 -5.04 -8.28 -6.57
CA SER A 314 -6.05 -9.30 -6.87
C SER A 314 -7.06 -9.49 -5.74
N ILE A 315 -6.64 -9.38 -4.48
CA ILE A 315 -7.57 -9.44 -3.34
C ILE A 315 -8.52 -8.25 -3.38
N ILE A 316 -8.02 -7.03 -3.61
CA ILE A 316 -8.87 -5.84 -3.70
C ILE A 316 -9.81 -5.90 -4.91
N HIS A 317 -9.28 -6.22 -6.09
CA HIS A 317 -10.06 -6.28 -7.31
C HIS A 317 -11.21 -7.31 -7.22
N SER A 318 -11.01 -8.42 -6.52
CA SER A 318 -12.04 -9.43 -6.30
C SER A 318 -13.14 -9.05 -5.31
N THR A 319 -12.97 -7.98 -4.52
CA THR A 319 -13.90 -7.60 -3.44
C THR A 319 -15.31 -7.29 -3.93
N PRO A 320 -15.54 -6.48 -4.97
CA PRO A 320 -16.89 -6.25 -5.50
C PRO A 320 -17.56 -7.51 -6.03
N TYR A 321 -16.78 -8.43 -6.61
CA TYR A 321 -17.30 -9.71 -7.10
C TYR A 321 -17.73 -10.63 -5.96
N ASN A 322 -16.97 -10.67 -4.88
CA ASN A 322 -17.20 -11.55 -3.74
C ASN A 322 -18.35 -11.09 -2.83
N PHE A 323 -18.60 -9.77 -2.72
CA PHE A 323 -19.48 -9.20 -1.69
C PHE A 323 -20.53 -8.21 -2.21
N GLY A 324 -20.62 -8.06 -3.52
CA GLY A 324 -21.51 -7.10 -4.16
C GLY A 324 -20.91 -5.69 -4.30
N LYS A 325 -21.27 -5.04 -5.40
CA LYS A 325 -20.76 -3.69 -5.75
C LYS A 325 -21.17 -2.64 -4.70
N GLU A 326 -22.37 -2.79 -4.14
CA GLU A 326 -22.95 -1.88 -3.14
C GLU A 326 -22.19 -1.89 -1.79
N ASN A 327 -21.51 -3.00 -1.46
CA ASN A 327 -20.77 -3.15 -0.22
C ASN A 327 -19.27 -2.89 -0.40
N SER A 328 -18.78 -2.86 -1.64
CA SER A 328 -17.35 -2.90 -1.96
C SER A 328 -16.59 -1.71 -1.38
N GLN A 329 -17.13 -0.49 -1.45
CA GLN A 329 -16.46 0.71 -0.91
C GLN A 329 -16.25 0.60 0.61
N ALA A 330 -17.27 0.14 1.35
CA ALA A 330 -17.18 -0.04 2.79
C ALA A 330 -16.14 -1.13 3.14
N ILE A 331 -16.18 -2.26 2.43
CA ILE A 331 -15.28 -3.38 2.68
C ILE A 331 -13.85 -3.01 2.32
N ILE A 332 -13.60 -2.37 1.18
CA ILE A 332 -12.26 -1.92 0.77
C ILE A 332 -11.71 -0.87 1.75
N GLY A 333 -12.54 0.05 2.22
CA GLY A 333 -12.12 0.99 3.25
C GLY A 333 -11.64 0.31 4.54
N ILE A 334 -12.34 -0.74 4.97
CA ILE A 334 -11.93 -1.54 6.13
C ILE A 334 -10.70 -2.39 5.80
N GLN A 335 -10.60 -2.96 4.58
CA GLN A 335 -9.41 -3.68 4.13
C GLN A 335 -8.16 -2.80 4.22
N MET A 336 -8.23 -1.54 3.77
CA MET A 336 -7.13 -0.60 3.87
C MET A 336 -6.75 -0.34 5.33
N ALA A 337 -7.72 -0.16 6.23
CA ALA A 337 -7.46 0.02 7.65
C ALA A 337 -6.75 -1.20 8.26
N PHE A 338 -7.18 -2.42 7.92
CA PHE A 338 -6.50 -3.66 8.34
C PHE A 338 -5.11 -3.80 7.72
N ALA A 339 -4.94 -3.44 6.46
CA ALA A 339 -3.64 -3.42 5.78
C ALA A 339 -2.64 -2.51 6.51
N TYR A 340 -3.00 -1.26 6.76
CA TYR A 340 -2.15 -0.30 7.45
C TYR A 340 -1.84 -0.72 8.90
N THR A 341 -2.82 -1.30 9.59
CA THR A 341 -2.61 -1.87 10.93
C THR A 341 -1.60 -3.03 10.86
N GLY A 342 -1.78 -3.94 9.90
CA GLY A 342 -0.88 -5.07 9.69
C GLY A 342 0.54 -4.64 9.33
N SER A 343 0.67 -3.73 8.39
CA SER A 343 1.94 -3.19 7.91
C SER A 343 2.73 -2.43 8.98
N THR A 344 2.04 -1.89 9.98
CA THR A 344 2.71 -1.15 11.07
C THR A 344 3.01 -2.05 12.26
N LEU A 345 2.03 -2.82 12.73
CA LEU A 345 2.13 -3.55 13.98
C LEU A 345 3.06 -4.77 13.89
N PHE A 346 2.89 -5.60 12.84
CA PHE A 346 3.60 -6.90 12.79
C PHE A 346 5.09 -6.80 12.47
N PRO A 347 5.58 -5.88 11.63
CA PRO A 347 7.02 -5.65 11.52
C PRO A 347 7.66 -5.15 12.83
N LEU A 348 6.93 -4.37 13.65
CA LEU A 348 7.39 -3.98 14.98
C LEU A 348 7.47 -5.19 15.94
N ILE A 349 6.43 -6.04 15.93
CA ILE A 349 6.43 -7.29 16.69
C ILE A 349 7.60 -8.19 16.26
N PHE A 350 7.85 -8.30 14.95
CA PHE A 350 9.01 -9.04 14.45
C PHE A 350 10.33 -8.49 15.00
N GLY A 351 10.51 -7.16 15.01
CA GLY A 351 11.69 -6.53 15.61
C GLY A 351 11.90 -6.93 17.08
N PHE A 352 10.81 -7.02 17.84
CA PHE A 352 10.84 -7.49 19.23
C PHE A 352 11.19 -8.97 19.34
N VAL A 353 10.55 -9.82 18.54
CA VAL A 353 10.77 -11.26 18.56
C VAL A 353 12.20 -11.59 18.09
N SER A 354 12.68 -10.93 17.04
CA SER A 354 14.03 -11.12 16.51
C SER A 354 15.13 -10.66 17.46
N SER A 355 14.86 -9.72 18.37
CA SER A 355 15.81 -9.31 19.40
C SER A 355 16.11 -10.41 20.43
N VAL A 356 15.17 -11.35 20.61
CA VAL A 356 15.31 -12.50 21.54
C VAL A 356 15.69 -13.78 20.79
N ALA A 357 15.05 -14.05 19.65
CA ALA A 357 15.18 -15.31 18.92
C ALA A 357 16.19 -15.26 17.75
N GLY A 358 16.77 -14.10 17.45
CA GLY A 358 17.65 -13.91 16.30
C GLY A 358 16.88 -13.59 15.00
N PHE A 359 17.60 -13.05 14.01
CA PHE A 359 17.01 -12.69 12.70
C PHE A 359 16.77 -13.91 11.80
N GLU A 360 17.34 -15.04 12.10
CA GLU A 360 17.19 -16.33 11.38
C GLU A 360 15.72 -16.78 11.32
N ILE A 361 14.88 -16.32 12.24
CA ILE A 361 13.45 -16.63 12.25
C ILE A 361 12.64 -15.90 11.17
N MET A 362 13.22 -14.88 10.49
CA MET A 362 12.49 -14.04 9.52
C MET A 362 11.79 -14.85 8.43
N PRO A 363 12.42 -15.82 7.75
CA PRO A 363 11.75 -16.62 6.73
C PRO A 363 10.53 -17.38 7.27
N TYR A 364 10.63 -17.93 8.49
CA TYR A 364 9.53 -18.66 9.13
C TYR A 364 8.37 -17.73 9.52
N TYR A 365 8.71 -16.52 9.96
CA TYR A 365 7.72 -15.48 10.27
C TYR A 365 6.95 -15.09 9.02
N ILE A 366 7.64 -14.85 7.89
CA ILE A 366 7.02 -14.55 6.60
C ILE A 366 6.17 -15.73 6.12
N ALA A 367 6.70 -16.97 6.19
CA ALA A 367 5.98 -18.18 5.81
C ALA A 367 4.67 -18.35 6.60
N PHE A 368 4.67 -18.07 7.90
CA PHE A 368 3.47 -18.10 8.74
C PHE A 368 2.40 -17.15 8.22
N PHE A 369 2.75 -15.90 7.93
CA PHE A 369 1.78 -14.92 7.43
C PHE A 369 1.30 -15.24 6.01
N LEU A 370 2.15 -15.73 5.12
CA LEU A 370 1.74 -16.18 3.78
C LEU A 370 0.78 -17.38 3.87
N MET A 371 1.04 -18.32 4.77
CA MET A 371 0.15 -19.47 5.02
C MET A 371 -1.20 -19.00 5.57
N MET A 372 -1.20 -18.09 6.55
CA MET A 372 -2.45 -17.51 7.08
C MET A 372 -3.23 -16.77 5.99
N THR A 373 -2.54 -16.03 5.11
CA THR A 373 -3.16 -15.34 3.98
C THR A 373 -3.90 -16.32 3.07
N ILE A 374 -3.22 -17.37 2.58
CA ILE A 374 -3.88 -18.31 1.64
C ILE A 374 -5.04 -19.04 2.30
N VAL A 375 -4.91 -19.46 3.55
CA VAL A 375 -5.99 -20.13 4.29
C VAL A 375 -7.21 -19.21 4.42
N MET A 376 -7.03 -17.97 4.85
CA MET A 376 -8.11 -17.01 5.04
C MET A 376 -8.78 -16.62 3.73
N VAL A 377 -8.00 -16.39 2.68
CA VAL A 377 -8.53 -16.07 1.35
C VAL A 377 -9.31 -17.27 0.76
N GLU A 378 -8.82 -18.50 0.92
CA GLU A 378 -9.57 -19.68 0.46
C GLU A 378 -10.88 -19.91 1.25
N ILE A 379 -10.88 -19.65 2.56
CA ILE A 379 -12.11 -19.66 3.37
C ILE A 379 -13.08 -18.60 2.85
N THR A 380 -12.60 -17.41 2.52
CA THR A 380 -13.40 -16.34 1.93
C THR A 380 -14.07 -16.82 0.64
N TYR A 381 -13.30 -17.32 -0.30
CA TYR A 381 -13.84 -17.80 -1.58
C TYR A 381 -14.85 -18.95 -1.42
N ARG A 382 -14.62 -19.89 -0.50
CA ARG A 382 -15.58 -20.96 -0.22
C ARG A 382 -16.90 -20.44 0.37
N LYS A 383 -16.84 -19.35 1.16
CA LYS A 383 -18.03 -18.77 1.78
C LYS A 383 -18.83 -17.90 0.81
N THR A 384 -18.18 -17.23 -0.13
CA THR A 384 -18.83 -16.37 -1.13
C THR A 384 -19.34 -17.16 -2.34
N SER A 385 -18.63 -18.19 -2.80
CA SER A 385 -19.08 -19.03 -3.92
C SER A 385 -20.42 -19.74 -3.68
N LYS A 386 -20.80 -20.02 -2.43
CA LYS A 386 -22.08 -20.63 -2.08
C LYS A 386 -23.26 -19.66 -2.15
N SER A 387 -23.03 -18.34 -2.11
CA SER A 387 -24.10 -17.35 -2.23
C SER A 387 -24.46 -17.04 -3.68
N ILE A 388 -23.57 -17.30 -4.63
CA ILE A 388 -23.80 -17.04 -6.08
C ILE A 388 -24.64 -18.17 -6.72
N VAL A 389 -24.67 -19.37 -6.12
CA VAL A 389 -25.42 -20.54 -6.63
C VAL A 389 -26.86 -20.58 -6.11
N THR A 390 -27.22 -19.72 -5.17
CA THR A 390 -28.55 -19.68 -4.53
C THR A 390 -29.39 -18.46 -4.93
N GLU A 391 -28.94 -17.62 -5.85
CA GLU A 391 -29.72 -16.59 -6.56
C GLU A 391 -29.84 -16.94 -8.04
#